data_efeeaf37ab3212e7fadb4385473f271c
#
_entry.id   efeeaf37ab3212e7fadb4385473f271c
#
_cell.length_a   1.000
_cell.length_b   1.000
_cell.length_c   1.000
_cell.angle_alpha   90.00
_cell.angle_beta   90.00
_cell.angle_gamma   90.00
#
_symmetry.space_group_name_H-M   'P 1'
#
loop_
_entity.id
_entity.type
_entity.pdbx_description
1 polymer ?
#
loop_
_entity_poly.entity_id
_entity_poly.type
_entity_poly.pdbx_seq_one_letter_code
_entity_poly.pdbx_strand_id
1 'polypeptide(L)'
;RQNGMNEQILDSFTKDALESARASNTYRTLRHIVSPEASHVKIACNGSGHAPTDTLLLASNSYLDLSNIDELKRSMADAVLQWGTGSGGARLTTGNKTTHDELEECIAQFKGEEAAITFNTGYMANVGTISALCGKNDFIFSDELNHASIIDGIRLSRASCKVYRHNDIADLERAIAEAKQEAKQDARPFRG
;
A
#
# COMPACT_ATOMS: atom_id res chain seq x y z
N ARG A 1 38.68 -12.20 7.83
CA ARG A 1 38.34 -13.38 6.96
C ARG A 1 36.86 -13.77 7.01
N GLN A 2 36.13 -13.47 8.11
CA GLN A 2 34.67 -13.77 8.18
C GLN A 2 33.82 -12.83 7.32
N ASN A 3 34.19 -11.55 7.18
CA ASN A 3 33.42 -10.59 6.36
C ASN A 3 33.37 -10.95 4.87
N GLY A 4 34.49 -11.41 4.28
CA GLY A 4 34.52 -11.75 2.86
C GLY A 4 33.70 -12.99 2.49
N MET A 5 33.53 -13.94 3.42
CA MET A 5 32.72 -15.14 3.17
C MET A 5 31.21 -14.82 3.24
N ASN A 6 30.81 -13.91 4.11
CA ASN A 6 29.43 -13.44 4.20
C ASN A 6 29.01 -12.60 2.97
N GLU A 7 29.91 -11.76 2.44
CA GLU A 7 29.68 -11.02 1.20
C GLU A 7 29.50 -11.96 0.01
N GLN A 8 30.35 -12.98 -0.14
CA GLN A 8 30.20 -13.96 -1.22
C GLN A 8 28.90 -14.77 -1.16
N ILE A 9 28.45 -15.13 0.03
CA ILE A 9 27.17 -15.84 0.22
C ILE A 9 25.99 -14.93 -0.15
N LEU A 10 25.98 -13.67 0.26
CA LEU A 10 24.95 -12.71 -0.07
C LEU A 10 24.92 -12.42 -1.59
N ASP A 11 26.10 -12.28 -2.21
CA ASP A 11 26.22 -12.05 -3.65
C ASP A 11 25.70 -13.24 -4.47
N SER A 12 26.00 -14.48 -4.06
CA SER A 12 25.47 -15.65 -4.75
C SER A 12 23.96 -15.77 -4.60
N PHE A 13 23.43 -15.57 -3.38
CA PHE A 13 21.99 -15.59 -3.12
C PHE A 13 21.23 -14.55 -3.95
N THR A 14 21.73 -13.30 -3.99
CA THR A 14 21.07 -12.24 -4.75
C THR A 14 21.13 -12.48 -6.25
N LYS A 15 22.22 -13.06 -6.75
CA LYS A 15 22.39 -13.43 -8.15
C LYS A 15 21.40 -14.52 -8.57
N ASP A 16 21.31 -15.58 -7.78
CA ASP A 16 20.39 -16.68 -8.03
C ASP A 16 18.92 -16.21 -8.00
N ALA A 17 18.56 -15.32 -7.06
CA ALA A 17 17.25 -14.72 -6.99
C ALA A 17 16.91 -13.87 -8.23
N LEU A 18 17.86 -13.07 -8.71
CA LEU A 18 17.69 -12.26 -9.92
C LEU A 18 17.59 -13.12 -11.18
N GLU A 19 18.39 -14.18 -11.29
CA GLU A 19 18.33 -15.13 -12.40
C GLU A 19 16.98 -15.88 -12.41
N SER A 20 16.50 -16.32 -11.25
CA SER A 20 15.20 -16.93 -11.09
C SER A 20 14.07 -15.97 -11.52
N ALA A 21 14.12 -14.71 -11.10
CA ALA A 21 13.14 -13.70 -11.48
C ALA A 21 13.14 -13.44 -13.00
N ARG A 22 14.29 -13.46 -13.65
CA ARG A 22 14.39 -13.34 -15.11
C ARG A 22 13.86 -14.58 -15.83
N ALA A 23 14.20 -15.76 -15.35
CA ALA A 23 13.75 -17.02 -15.93
C ALA A 23 12.22 -17.19 -15.84
N SER A 24 11.60 -16.71 -14.76
CA SER A 24 10.15 -16.72 -14.56
C SER A 24 9.41 -15.52 -15.16
N ASN A 25 10.09 -14.62 -15.87
CA ASN A 25 9.54 -13.36 -16.41
C ASN A 25 8.88 -12.44 -15.35
N THR A 26 9.33 -12.54 -14.09
CA THR A 26 8.85 -11.69 -13.00
C THR A 26 9.80 -10.52 -12.70
N TYR A 27 10.99 -10.50 -13.34
CA TYR A 27 11.93 -9.39 -13.22
C TYR A 27 11.36 -8.12 -13.85
N ARG A 28 11.27 -7.04 -13.07
CA ARG A 28 10.75 -5.76 -13.50
C ARG A 28 11.82 -4.69 -13.50
N THR A 29 11.83 -3.89 -14.56
CA THR A 29 12.69 -2.70 -14.66
C THR A 29 11.85 -1.44 -14.42
N LEU A 30 12.43 -0.48 -13.70
CA LEU A 30 11.79 0.82 -13.48
C LEU A 30 11.85 1.63 -14.78
N ARG A 31 10.76 2.32 -15.10
CA ARG A 31 10.72 3.33 -16.17
C ARG A 31 10.98 4.69 -15.56
N HIS A 32 11.80 5.51 -16.21
CA HIS A 32 12.12 6.83 -15.73
C HIS A 32 11.25 7.88 -16.42
N ILE A 33 10.33 8.47 -15.68
CA ILE A 33 9.56 9.63 -16.13
C ILE A 33 10.42 10.87 -15.88
N VAL A 34 10.64 11.67 -16.91
CA VAL A 34 11.53 12.84 -16.91
C VAL A 34 10.77 14.16 -17.18
N SER A 35 9.49 14.17 -16.92
CA SER A 35 8.60 15.32 -16.97
C SER A 35 7.71 15.35 -15.74
N PRO A 36 7.00 16.45 -15.43
CA PRO A 36 5.86 16.39 -14.51
C PRO A 36 4.87 15.33 -14.94
N GLU A 37 4.20 14.71 -13.97
CA GLU A 37 3.17 13.72 -14.24
C GLU A 37 1.90 14.44 -14.70
N ALA A 38 1.41 14.04 -15.89
CA ALA A 38 0.18 14.52 -16.50
C ALA A 38 -0.38 13.41 -17.38
N SER A 39 -1.42 13.69 -18.17
CA SER A 39 -1.94 12.74 -19.17
C SER A 39 -0.88 12.33 -20.20
N HIS A 40 0.07 13.21 -20.49
CA HIS A 40 1.25 12.94 -21.30
C HIS A 40 2.52 13.14 -20.48
N VAL A 41 3.42 12.18 -20.56
CA VAL A 41 4.71 12.19 -19.86
C VAL A 41 5.85 11.85 -20.81
N LYS A 42 7.04 12.33 -20.49
CA LYS A 42 8.27 11.94 -21.20
C LYS A 42 8.94 10.79 -20.45
N ILE A 43 9.12 9.67 -21.14
CA ILE A 43 9.80 8.49 -20.60
C ILE A 43 11.20 8.40 -21.21
N ALA A 44 12.21 8.35 -20.34
CA ALA A 44 13.58 8.10 -20.77
C ALA A 44 13.79 6.62 -21.08
N CYS A 45 14.47 6.33 -22.20
CA CYS A 45 14.90 4.99 -22.55
C CYS A 45 16.24 4.68 -21.85
N ASN A 46 16.22 3.79 -20.87
CA ASN A 46 17.41 3.41 -20.11
C ASN A 46 18.51 2.87 -21.04
N GLY A 47 19.67 3.51 -21.01
CA GLY A 47 20.89 3.02 -21.67
C GLY A 47 20.96 3.17 -23.19
N SER A 48 19.96 3.76 -23.87
CA SER A 48 19.92 3.79 -25.34
C SER A 48 20.45 5.09 -25.97
N GLY A 49 20.72 6.14 -25.17
CA GLY A 49 21.11 7.45 -25.71
C GLY A 49 20.03 8.16 -26.54
N HIS A 50 18.83 7.59 -26.63
CA HIS A 50 17.71 8.16 -27.35
C HIS A 50 17.01 9.27 -26.55
N ALA A 51 16.45 10.25 -27.27
CA ALA A 51 15.64 11.28 -26.64
C ALA A 51 14.41 10.66 -25.94
N PRO A 52 13.96 11.27 -24.81
CA PRO A 52 12.77 10.80 -24.13
C PRO A 52 11.54 10.77 -25.06
N THR A 53 10.76 9.70 -24.96
CA THR A 53 9.55 9.48 -25.76
C THR A 53 8.35 10.11 -25.09
N ASP A 54 7.55 10.86 -25.82
CA ASP A 54 6.26 11.36 -25.36
C ASP A 54 5.26 10.19 -25.33
N THR A 55 4.61 10.00 -24.20
CA THR A 55 3.80 8.80 -23.93
C THR A 55 2.51 9.19 -23.22
N LEU A 56 1.37 8.70 -23.71
CA LEU A 56 0.08 8.81 -23.02
C LEU A 56 0.09 7.92 -21.77
N LEU A 57 -0.12 8.51 -20.60
CA LEU A 57 -0.10 7.85 -19.30
C LEU A 57 -1.51 7.45 -18.88
N LEU A 58 -1.88 6.18 -19.08
CA LEU A 58 -3.17 5.62 -18.65
C LEU A 58 -3.11 4.88 -17.32
N ALA A 59 -1.91 4.76 -16.71
CA ALA A 59 -1.67 3.98 -15.50
C ALA A 59 -1.44 4.87 -14.26
N SER A 60 -1.83 6.15 -14.32
CA SER A 60 -1.71 7.06 -13.17
C SER A 60 -2.89 6.91 -12.21
N ASN A 61 -2.60 7.06 -10.91
CA ASN A 61 -3.62 7.21 -9.87
C ASN A 61 -4.07 8.67 -9.68
N SER A 62 -3.49 9.62 -10.42
CA SER A 62 -3.87 11.05 -10.40
C SER A 62 -5.08 11.30 -11.30
N TYR A 63 -6.23 10.69 -10.96
CA TYR A 63 -7.44 10.70 -11.80
C TYR A 63 -7.95 12.11 -12.16
N LEU A 64 -7.73 13.10 -11.29
CA LEU A 64 -8.18 14.48 -11.47
C LEU A 64 -7.02 15.43 -11.80
N ASP A 65 -5.82 14.92 -12.03
CA ASP A 65 -4.58 15.69 -12.27
C ASP A 65 -4.30 16.79 -11.23
N LEU A 66 -4.70 16.57 -9.98
CA LEU A 66 -4.57 17.56 -8.91
C LEU A 66 -3.10 17.88 -8.59
N SER A 67 -2.17 16.96 -8.87
CA SER A 67 -0.74 17.16 -8.65
C SER A 67 -0.15 18.33 -9.47
N ASN A 68 -0.82 18.76 -10.55
CA ASN A 68 -0.37 19.85 -11.44
C ASN A 68 -1.04 21.18 -11.18
N ILE A 69 -2.02 21.26 -10.30
CA ILE A 69 -2.72 22.51 -9.98
C ILE A 69 -1.76 23.45 -9.27
N ASP A 70 -1.55 24.65 -9.83
CA ASP A 70 -0.60 25.63 -9.32
C ASP A 70 -0.94 26.15 -7.91
N GLU A 71 -2.21 26.21 -7.59
CA GLU A 71 -2.69 26.58 -6.27
C GLU A 71 -2.24 25.57 -5.20
N LEU A 72 -2.36 24.26 -5.49
CA LEU A 72 -1.88 23.22 -4.60
C LEU A 72 -0.36 23.21 -4.45
N LYS A 73 0.38 23.46 -5.56
CA LYS A 73 1.84 23.58 -5.51
C LYS A 73 2.29 24.75 -4.62
N ARG A 74 1.63 25.90 -4.71
CA ARG A 74 1.90 27.07 -3.87
C ARG A 74 1.58 26.79 -2.41
N SER A 75 0.38 26.26 -2.14
CA SER A 75 -0.02 25.89 -0.79
C SER A 75 0.96 24.90 -0.13
N MET A 76 1.44 23.92 -0.90
CA MET A 76 2.46 22.98 -0.42
C MET A 76 3.80 23.69 -0.14
N ALA A 77 4.25 24.60 -1.01
CA ALA A 77 5.46 25.36 -0.80
C ALA A 77 5.38 26.23 0.46
N ASP A 78 4.26 26.92 0.66
CA ASP A 78 4.01 27.74 1.86
C ASP A 78 3.99 26.89 3.13
N ALA A 79 3.36 25.72 3.09
CA ALA A 79 3.36 24.79 4.21
C ALA A 79 4.76 24.28 4.55
N VAL A 80 5.60 24.02 3.56
CA VAL A 80 7.01 23.64 3.77
C VAL A 80 7.81 24.77 4.44
N LEU A 81 7.60 26.00 4.03
CA LEU A 81 8.26 27.17 4.64
C LEU A 81 7.81 27.40 6.09
N GLN A 82 6.55 27.13 6.39
CA GLN A 82 5.99 27.31 7.73
C GLN A 82 6.32 26.15 8.68
N TRP A 83 6.20 24.91 8.22
CA TRP A 83 6.22 23.70 9.06
C TRP A 83 7.47 22.84 8.89
N GLY A 84 8.31 23.12 7.88
CA GLY A 84 9.44 22.28 7.48
C GLY A 84 9.01 21.10 6.61
N THR A 85 9.98 20.26 6.24
CA THR A 85 9.83 19.20 5.23
C THR A 85 9.29 17.87 5.77
N GLY A 86 8.97 17.78 7.06
CA GLY A 86 8.45 16.53 7.64
C GLY A 86 8.35 16.55 9.16
N SER A 87 8.13 15.38 9.72
CA SER A 87 8.07 15.16 11.17
C SER A 87 9.31 14.40 11.65
N GLY A 88 9.91 14.87 12.74
CA GLY A 88 11.12 14.26 13.32
C GLY A 88 10.85 13.05 14.24
N GLY A 89 9.62 12.56 14.32
CA GLY A 89 9.24 11.44 15.17
C GLY A 89 7.95 10.76 14.74
N ALA A 90 7.61 9.67 15.41
CA ALA A 90 6.32 9.01 15.23
C ALA A 90 5.19 9.89 15.80
N ARG A 91 3.99 9.80 15.22
CA ARG A 91 2.82 10.59 15.65
C ARG A 91 2.49 10.41 17.14
N LEU A 92 2.64 9.20 17.66
CA LEU A 92 2.36 8.89 19.07
C LEU A 92 3.33 9.60 20.05
N THR A 93 4.49 10.03 19.59
CA THR A 93 5.52 10.65 20.46
C THR A 93 5.64 12.15 20.18
N THR A 94 6.37 12.54 19.16
CA THR A 94 6.72 13.94 18.86
C THR A 94 6.39 14.34 17.42
N GLY A 95 5.84 13.43 16.60
CA GLY A 95 5.64 13.63 15.18
C GLY A 95 4.24 14.08 14.79
N ASN A 96 3.26 14.15 15.71
CA ASN A 96 1.94 14.69 15.39
C ASN A 96 1.98 16.21 15.39
N LYS A 97 1.52 16.81 14.30
CA LYS A 97 1.39 18.25 14.13
C LYS A 97 -0.09 18.62 13.97
N THR A 98 -0.45 19.85 14.23
CA THR A 98 -1.82 20.37 14.01
C THR A 98 -2.31 20.14 12.59
N THR A 99 -1.41 20.19 11.61
CA THR A 99 -1.71 19.92 10.20
C THR A 99 -2.19 18.48 9.94
N HIS A 100 -1.81 17.50 10.78
CA HIS A 100 -2.37 16.15 10.68
C HIS A 100 -3.83 16.12 11.17
N ASP A 101 -4.07 16.80 12.30
CA ASP A 101 -5.41 16.83 12.91
C ASP A 101 -6.39 17.58 12.02
N GLU A 102 -5.98 18.73 11.46
CA GLU A 102 -6.75 19.52 10.49
C GLU A 102 -7.07 18.73 9.20
N LEU A 103 -6.11 17.96 8.69
CA LEU A 103 -6.32 17.10 7.52
C LEU A 103 -7.33 15.99 7.83
N GLU A 104 -7.19 15.31 8.96
CA GLU A 104 -8.09 14.22 9.37
C GLU A 104 -9.50 14.73 9.61
N GLU A 105 -9.67 15.88 10.24
CA GLU A 105 -10.97 16.54 10.40
C GLU A 105 -11.59 16.91 9.05
N CYS A 106 -10.83 17.52 8.15
CA CYS A 106 -11.27 17.88 6.81
C CYS A 106 -11.72 16.64 6.00
N ILE A 107 -10.96 15.54 6.08
CA ILE A 107 -11.32 14.29 5.39
C ILE A 107 -12.59 13.68 5.99
N ALA A 108 -12.72 13.65 7.32
CA ALA A 108 -13.90 13.14 7.99
C ALA A 108 -15.16 13.92 7.57
N GLN A 109 -15.10 15.25 7.59
CA GLN A 109 -16.18 16.11 7.12
C GLN A 109 -16.52 15.88 5.64
N PHE A 110 -15.50 15.81 4.77
CA PHE A 110 -15.70 15.58 3.35
C PHE A 110 -16.36 14.23 3.05
N LYS A 111 -16.04 13.20 3.83
CA LYS A 111 -16.61 11.85 3.70
C LYS A 111 -17.95 11.68 4.42
N GLY A 112 -18.33 12.61 5.30
CA GLY A 112 -19.51 12.48 6.16
C GLY A 112 -19.34 11.46 7.27
N GLU A 113 -18.08 11.21 7.70
CA GLU A 113 -17.72 10.25 8.73
C GLU A 113 -17.42 10.95 10.07
N GLU A 114 -17.50 10.19 11.16
CA GLU A 114 -17.25 10.71 12.51
C GLU A 114 -15.79 11.09 12.73
N ALA A 115 -14.86 10.33 12.12
CA ALA A 115 -13.42 10.54 12.23
C ALA A 115 -12.67 9.98 11.01
N ALA A 116 -11.44 10.43 10.84
CA ALA A 116 -10.51 9.88 9.85
C ALA A 116 -9.14 9.69 10.48
N ILE A 117 -8.36 8.77 9.94
CA ILE A 117 -6.94 8.59 10.27
C ILE A 117 -6.12 8.50 8.99
N THR A 118 -5.01 9.21 8.93
CA THR A 118 -4.12 9.24 7.77
C THR A 118 -2.89 8.35 7.97
N PHE A 119 -2.47 7.72 6.88
CA PHE A 119 -1.26 6.89 6.81
C PHE A 119 -0.37 7.39 5.67
N ASN A 120 0.94 7.21 5.81
CA ASN A 120 1.90 7.64 4.79
C ASN A 120 1.75 6.90 3.46
N THR A 121 1.22 5.68 3.47
CA THR A 121 0.98 4.88 2.26
C THR A 121 -0.27 4.04 2.42
N GLY A 122 -0.92 3.66 1.30
CA GLY A 122 -2.03 2.70 1.29
C GLY A 122 -1.64 1.32 1.83
N TYR A 123 -0.37 0.92 1.63
CA TYR A 123 0.14 -0.31 2.24
C TYR A 123 0.06 -0.25 3.77
N MET A 124 0.55 0.84 4.38
CA MET A 124 0.47 1.03 5.84
C MET A 124 -0.97 1.13 6.33
N ALA A 125 -1.86 1.76 5.56
CA ALA A 125 -3.27 1.84 5.89
C ALA A 125 -3.91 0.44 5.97
N ASN A 126 -3.71 -0.40 4.96
CA ASN A 126 -4.26 -1.76 4.96
C ASN A 126 -3.67 -2.63 6.07
N VAL A 127 -2.34 -2.66 6.19
CA VAL A 127 -1.66 -3.48 7.19
C VAL A 127 -2.00 -3.01 8.61
N GLY A 128 -1.93 -1.70 8.85
CA GLY A 128 -2.20 -1.12 10.17
C GLY A 128 -3.64 -1.31 10.62
N THR A 129 -4.61 -1.03 9.74
CA THR A 129 -6.02 -1.13 10.06
C THR A 129 -6.46 -2.59 10.30
N ILE A 130 -6.12 -3.49 9.37
CA ILE A 130 -6.53 -4.89 9.49
C ILE A 130 -5.93 -5.54 10.75
N SER A 131 -4.64 -5.34 11.00
CA SER A 131 -3.98 -5.93 12.16
C SER A 131 -4.39 -5.30 13.50
N ALA A 132 -4.92 -4.07 13.49
CA ALA A 132 -5.45 -3.43 14.68
C ALA A 132 -6.89 -3.86 15.02
N LEU A 133 -7.73 -4.09 14.01
CA LEU A 133 -9.13 -4.41 14.19
C LEU A 133 -9.41 -5.89 14.35
N CYS A 134 -8.60 -6.75 13.74
CA CYS A 134 -8.78 -8.20 13.72
C CYS A 134 -7.66 -8.93 14.46
N GLY A 135 -8.00 -10.03 15.12
CA GLY A 135 -7.06 -10.85 15.87
C GLY A 135 -7.35 -12.36 15.75
N LYS A 136 -6.63 -13.15 16.53
CA LYS A 136 -6.66 -14.63 16.48
C LYS A 136 -8.06 -15.26 16.53
N ASN A 137 -9.02 -14.59 17.18
CA ASN A 137 -10.38 -15.14 17.35
C ASN A 137 -11.37 -14.65 16.29
N ASP A 138 -10.91 -13.84 15.35
CA ASP A 138 -11.74 -13.26 14.31
C ASP A 138 -11.60 -14.02 12.99
N PHE A 139 -12.62 -13.93 12.14
CA PHE A 139 -12.57 -14.39 10.76
C PHE A 139 -12.44 -13.21 9.83
N ILE A 140 -11.65 -13.36 8.78
CA ILE A 140 -11.55 -12.39 7.68
C ILE A 140 -11.91 -13.12 6.39
N PHE A 141 -12.87 -12.57 5.65
CA PHE A 141 -13.26 -13.06 4.33
C PHE A 141 -12.56 -12.20 3.28
N SER A 142 -11.68 -12.83 2.51
CA SER A 142 -10.81 -12.16 1.56
C SER A 142 -11.12 -12.59 0.14
N ASP A 143 -11.37 -11.61 -0.73
CA ASP A 143 -11.40 -11.87 -2.16
C ASP A 143 -10.04 -12.40 -2.65
N GLU A 144 -10.05 -13.38 -3.56
CA GLU A 144 -8.81 -14.02 -4.07
C GLU A 144 -7.88 -13.07 -4.82
N LEU A 145 -8.42 -11.96 -5.37
CA LEU A 145 -7.66 -10.95 -6.10
C LEU A 145 -7.33 -9.70 -5.26
N ASN A 146 -7.46 -9.78 -3.95
CA ASN A 146 -7.10 -8.68 -3.09
C ASN A 146 -5.63 -8.27 -3.25
N HIS A 147 -5.37 -6.98 -3.06
CA HIS A 147 -4.01 -6.41 -3.09
C HIS A 147 -3.11 -7.07 -2.02
N ALA A 148 -1.83 -7.24 -2.33
CA ALA A 148 -0.85 -7.89 -1.47
C ALA A 148 -0.80 -7.29 -0.04
N SER A 149 -0.97 -5.97 0.11
CA SER A 149 -1.00 -5.32 1.42
C SER A 149 -2.17 -5.76 2.31
N ILE A 150 -3.32 -6.12 1.72
CA ILE A 150 -4.45 -6.69 2.45
C ILE A 150 -4.08 -8.09 2.96
N ILE A 151 -3.49 -8.90 2.08
CA ILE A 151 -3.02 -10.25 2.44
C ILE A 151 -1.99 -10.18 3.58
N ASP A 152 -1.07 -9.23 3.53
CA ASP A 152 -0.06 -9.03 4.59
C ASP A 152 -0.69 -8.56 5.90
N GLY A 153 -1.67 -7.64 5.84
CA GLY A 153 -2.46 -7.23 7.00
C GLY A 153 -3.21 -8.39 7.66
N ILE A 154 -3.83 -9.25 6.85
CA ILE A 154 -4.51 -10.46 7.32
C ILE A 154 -3.53 -11.42 8.02
N ARG A 155 -2.38 -11.66 7.43
CA ARG A 155 -1.33 -12.51 8.05
C ARG A 155 -0.88 -11.97 9.40
N LEU A 156 -0.65 -10.66 9.50
CA LEU A 156 -0.22 -10.00 10.73
C LEU A 156 -1.30 -10.01 11.81
N SER A 157 -2.58 -9.92 11.45
CA SER A 157 -3.69 -9.99 12.39
C SER A 157 -3.81 -11.35 13.10
N ARG A 158 -3.30 -12.42 12.48
CA ARG A 158 -3.46 -13.82 12.92
C ARG A 158 -4.91 -14.30 12.94
N ALA A 159 -5.82 -13.59 12.32
CA ALA A 159 -7.20 -14.00 12.15
C ALA A 159 -7.31 -15.22 11.22
N SER A 160 -8.38 -16.01 11.36
CA SER A 160 -8.70 -17.08 10.42
C SER A 160 -9.15 -16.49 9.10
N CYS A 161 -8.36 -16.67 8.04
CA CYS A 161 -8.70 -16.16 6.71
C CYS A 161 -9.46 -17.21 5.90
N LYS A 162 -10.62 -16.82 5.34
CA LYS A 162 -11.37 -17.56 4.34
C LYS A 162 -11.31 -16.81 3.02
N VAL A 163 -10.65 -17.40 2.04
CA VAL A 163 -10.56 -16.81 0.69
C VAL A 163 -11.77 -17.28 -0.12
N TYR A 164 -12.42 -16.35 -0.82
CA TYR A 164 -13.52 -16.63 -1.74
C TYR A 164 -13.19 -16.14 -3.16
N ARG A 165 -13.87 -16.72 -4.16
CA ARG A 165 -13.65 -16.41 -5.57
C ARG A 165 -14.01 -14.95 -5.87
N HIS A 166 -13.23 -14.33 -6.75
CA HIS A 166 -13.39 -12.93 -7.11
C HIS A 166 -14.85 -12.58 -7.48
N ASN A 167 -15.40 -11.60 -6.77
CA ASN A 167 -16.75 -11.06 -6.96
C ASN A 167 -17.88 -12.13 -6.95
N ASP A 168 -17.67 -13.28 -6.27
CA ASP A 168 -18.63 -14.36 -6.16
C ASP A 168 -19.33 -14.34 -4.81
N ILE A 169 -20.55 -13.77 -4.78
CA ILE A 169 -21.33 -13.62 -3.55
C ILE A 169 -21.76 -14.99 -2.99
N ALA A 170 -22.09 -15.96 -3.84
CA ALA A 170 -22.47 -17.28 -3.37
C ALA A 170 -21.32 -18.02 -2.68
N ASP A 171 -20.09 -17.84 -3.19
CA ASP A 171 -18.89 -18.39 -2.57
C ASP A 171 -18.56 -17.70 -1.24
N LEU A 172 -18.77 -16.37 -1.15
CA LEU A 172 -18.66 -15.63 0.12
C LEU A 172 -19.67 -16.10 1.17
N GLU A 173 -20.94 -16.30 0.78
CA GLU A 173 -21.97 -16.83 1.67
C GLU A 173 -21.62 -18.24 2.20
N ARG A 174 -21.09 -19.09 1.32
CA ARG A 174 -20.58 -20.41 1.70
C ARG A 174 -19.45 -20.29 2.73
N ALA A 175 -18.45 -19.44 2.47
CA ALA A 175 -17.32 -19.21 3.36
C ALA A 175 -17.76 -18.71 4.74
N ILE A 176 -18.76 -17.80 4.79
CA ILE A 176 -19.35 -17.31 6.05
C ILE A 176 -20.07 -18.43 6.80
N ALA A 177 -20.84 -19.28 6.10
CA ALA A 177 -21.53 -20.41 6.72
C ALA A 177 -20.55 -21.41 7.34
N GLU A 178 -19.46 -21.75 6.62
CA GLU A 178 -18.39 -22.60 7.11
C GLU A 178 -17.71 -22.02 8.36
N ALA A 179 -17.36 -20.72 8.35
CA ALA A 179 -16.75 -20.05 9.50
C ALA A 179 -17.68 -20.03 10.73
N LYS A 180 -19.00 -19.86 10.54
CA LYS A 180 -19.97 -19.95 11.63
C LYS A 180 -20.03 -21.35 12.25
N GLN A 181 -19.92 -22.40 11.43
CA GLN A 181 -19.86 -23.78 11.93
C GLN A 181 -18.57 -24.06 12.71
N GLU A 182 -17.43 -23.60 12.18
CA GLU A 182 -16.13 -23.69 12.84
C GLU A 182 -16.15 -22.98 14.21
N ALA A 183 -16.66 -21.75 14.28
CA ALA A 183 -16.79 -21.01 15.53
C ALA A 183 -17.64 -21.76 16.57
N LYS A 184 -18.73 -22.43 16.15
CA LYS A 184 -19.56 -23.27 17.04
C LYS A 184 -18.81 -24.51 17.54
N GLN A 185 -18.05 -25.19 16.67
CA GLN A 185 -17.25 -26.37 17.04
C GLN A 185 -16.16 -25.99 18.04
N ASP A 186 -15.53 -24.85 17.88
CA ASP A 186 -14.49 -24.33 18.76
C ASP A 186 -15.03 -23.66 20.04
N ALA A 187 -16.35 -23.63 20.24
CA ALA A 187 -17.03 -22.94 21.33
C ALA A 187 -16.59 -21.47 21.49
N ARG A 188 -16.31 -20.80 20.39
CA ARG A 188 -15.91 -19.37 20.33
C ARG A 188 -17.01 -18.51 19.70
N PRO A 189 -17.13 -17.21 20.07
CA PRO A 189 -18.05 -16.32 19.40
C PRO A 189 -17.66 -16.15 17.94
N PHE A 190 -18.64 -16.10 17.04
CA PHE A 190 -18.40 -15.72 15.64
C PHE A 190 -18.18 -14.21 15.57
N ARG A 191 -17.02 -13.79 15.07
CA ARG A 191 -16.64 -12.43 14.72
C ARG A 191 -15.99 -12.45 13.34
N GLY A 192 -16.61 -11.78 12.38
CA GLY A 192 -16.15 -11.76 11.00
C GLY A 192 -16.71 -10.56 10.24
#